data_efb53dfaab039074a13ed68b9c9d1b24
#
_entry.id   efb53dfaab039074a13ed68b9c9d1b24
#
_cell.length_a   1.000
_cell.length_b   1.000
_cell.length_c   1.000
_cell.angle_alpha   90.00
_cell.angle_beta   90.00
_cell.angle_gamma   90.00
#
_symmetry.space_group_name_H-M   'P 1'
#
loop_
_entity.id
_entity.type
_entity.pdbx_description
1 polymer ?
#
loop_
_entity_poly.entity_id
_entity_poly.type
_entity_poly.pdbx_seq_one_letter_code
_entity_poly.pdbx_strand_id
1 'polypeptide(L)'
;MTIQDFSHHLKDLEEAIQRQLSRDLPNKIGKLAVRMFKDNFQNESFFGRAWKEVKRRPQGAKGAAGIRKILTGPTGNLGRSIQSIPRDGSVTIVSDLPYSSAHNEGTTNAGRSHNVRIPQRQFIGEAPQLTAAIEKKITDEISKALNR
;
A
#
# COMPACT_ATOMS: atom_id res chain seq x y z
N MET A 1 -0.64 -38.91 25.00
CA MET A 1 -0.41 -38.62 23.57
C MET A 1 0.34 -39.79 22.94
N THR A 2 -0.22 -40.37 21.94
CA THR A 2 0.45 -41.40 21.16
C THR A 2 1.31 -40.82 20.04
N ILE A 3 2.18 -41.64 19.42
CA ILE A 3 2.93 -41.20 18.24
C ILE A 3 1.99 -40.82 17.09
N GLN A 4 0.86 -41.52 16.96
CA GLN A 4 -0.16 -41.20 15.95
C GLN A 4 -0.82 -39.87 16.22
N ASP A 5 -1.18 -39.57 17.50
CA ASP A 5 -1.74 -38.27 17.87
C ASP A 5 -0.77 -37.14 17.57
N PHE A 6 0.50 -37.33 17.88
CA PHE A 6 1.55 -36.36 17.59
C PHE A 6 1.71 -36.12 16.09
N SER A 7 1.69 -37.19 15.30
CA SER A 7 1.76 -37.11 13.83
C SER A 7 0.58 -36.33 13.22
N HIS A 8 -0.63 -36.57 13.70
CA HIS A 8 -1.81 -35.80 13.30
C HIS A 8 -1.68 -34.33 13.67
N HIS A 9 -1.23 -34.04 14.90
CA HIS A 9 -1.03 -32.67 15.33
C HIS A 9 -0.01 -31.92 14.48
N LEU A 10 1.10 -32.55 14.10
CA LEU A 10 2.07 -31.95 13.18
C LEU A 10 1.48 -31.66 11.82
N LYS A 11 0.67 -32.56 11.29
CA LYS A 11 0.00 -32.37 10.01
C LYS A 11 -1.00 -31.22 10.07
N ASP A 12 -1.78 -31.12 11.12
CA ASP A 12 -2.73 -30.00 11.31
C ASP A 12 -2.01 -28.65 11.38
N LEU A 13 -0.86 -28.59 12.06
CA LEU A 13 -0.03 -27.39 12.12
C LEU A 13 0.54 -27.05 10.74
N GLU A 14 1.02 -28.02 10.01
CA GLU A 14 1.54 -27.83 8.64
C GLU A 14 0.45 -27.24 7.75
N GLU A 15 -0.74 -27.83 7.75
CA GLU A 15 -1.87 -27.34 6.96
C GLU A 15 -2.29 -25.94 7.35
N ALA A 16 -2.28 -25.61 8.64
CA ALA A 16 -2.60 -24.26 9.14
C ALA A 16 -1.57 -23.22 8.66
N ILE A 17 -0.28 -23.56 8.71
CA ILE A 17 0.80 -22.68 8.23
C ILE A 17 0.70 -22.50 6.72
N GLN A 18 0.49 -23.58 5.96
CA GLN A 18 0.32 -23.51 4.51
C GLN A 18 -0.86 -22.61 4.12
N ARG A 19 -1.97 -22.70 4.82
CA ARG A 19 -3.14 -21.85 4.59
C ARG A 19 -2.85 -20.38 4.85
N GLN A 20 -2.07 -20.06 5.90
CA GLN A 20 -1.59 -18.70 6.17
C GLN A 20 -0.73 -18.18 5.02
N LEU A 21 0.29 -18.96 4.61
CA LEU A 21 1.24 -18.52 3.59
C LEU A 21 0.58 -18.33 2.22
N SER A 22 -0.31 -19.23 1.83
CA SER A 22 -0.88 -19.23 0.48
C SER A 22 -2.07 -18.31 0.31
N ARG A 23 -2.88 -18.09 1.34
CA ARG A 23 -4.18 -17.41 1.22
C ARG A 23 -4.38 -16.26 2.21
N ASP A 24 -4.24 -16.52 3.49
CA ASP A 24 -4.65 -15.54 4.52
C ASP A 24 -3.66 -14.37 4.62
N LEU A 25 -2.35 -14.65 4.62
CA LEU A 25 -1.33 -13.61 4.68
C LEU A 25 -1.32 -12.69 3.45
N PRO A 26 -1.37 -13.18 2.21
CA PRO A 26 -1.48 -12.29 1.06
C PRO A 26 -2.65 -11.31 1.15
N ASN A 27 -3.82 -11.77 1.58
CA ASN A 27 -4.99 -10.92 1.77
C ASN A 27 -4.77 -9.86 2.87
N LYS A 28 -4.26 -10.27 4.03
CA LYS A 28 -4.04 -9.39 5.17
C LYS A 28 -2.94 -8.38 4.91
N ILE A 29 -1.83 -8.81 4.31
CA ILE A 29 -0.73 -7.93 3.93
C ILE A 29 -1.18 -6.92 2.87
N GLY A 30 -1.97 -7.36 1.90
CA GLY A 30 -2.53 -6.48 0.89
C GLY A 30 -3.37 -5.36 1.48
N LYS A 31 -4.26 -5.68 2.42
CA LYS A 31 -5.08 -4.68 3.13
C LYS A 31 -4.23 -3.72 3.95
N LEU A 32 -3.22 -4.24 4.64
CA LEU A 32 -2.28 -3.43 5.42
C LEU A 32 -1.51 -2.45 4.52
N ALA A 33 -0.92 -2.93 3.45
CA ALA A 33 -0.15 -2.11 2.52
C ALA A 33 -1.01 -1.03 1.86
N VAL A 34 -2.21 -1.38 1.38
CA VAL A 34 -3.15 -0.41 0.79
C VAL A 34 -3.49 0.69 1.79
N ARG A 35 -3.78 0.34 3.04
CA ARG A 35 -4.06 1.33 4.09
C ARG A 35 -2.87 2.25 4.31
N MET A 36 -1.66 1.70 4.43
CA MET A 36 -0.46 2.50 4.68
C MET A 36 -0.13 3.44 3.50
N PHE A 37 -0.33 2.98 2.26
CA PHE A 37 -0.17 3.84 1.09
C PHE A 37 -1.23 4.95 1.03
N LYS A 38 -2.48 4.65 1.41
CA LYS A 38 -3.54 5.68 1.50
C LYS A 38 -3.25 6.72 2.59
N ASP A 39 -2.61 6.32 3.67
CA ASP A 39 -2.20 7.24 4.73
C ASP A 39 -1.19 8.29 4.24
N ASN A 40 -0.38 7.98 3.23
CA ASN A 40 0.52 8.93 2.59
C ASN A 40 -0.24 10.16 2.04
N PHE A 41 -1.44 9.96 1.52
CA PHE A 41 -2.29 11.06 1.02
C PHE A 41 -2.79 11.95 2.17
N GLN A 42 -3.13 11.36 3.31
CA GLN A 42 -3.54 12.12 4.49
C GLN A 42 -2.38 12.95 5.07
N ASN A 43 -1.18 12.38 5.04
CA ASN A 43 0.03 13.00 5.59
C ASN A 43 0.79 13.87 4.56
N GLU A 44 0.35 13.88 3.31
CA GLU A 44 1.02 14.58 2.21
C GLU A 44 2.52 14.27 2.13
N SER A 45 2.84 12.98 2.33
CA SER A 45 4.21 12.48 2.42
C SER A 45 4.30 11.02 1.98
N PHE A 46 5.51 10.57 1.68
CA PHE A 46 5.79 9.14 1.52
C PHE A 46 6.57 8.67 2.76
N PHE A 47 5.85 8.05 3.69
CA PHE A 47 6.40 7.54 4.96
C PHE A 47 7.29 8.57 5.67
N GLY A 48 6.78 9.81 5.82
CA GLY A 48 7.49 10.88 6.52
C GLY A 48 8.33 11.80 5.63
N ARG A 49 8.59 11.44 4.38
CA ARG A 49 9.22 12.35 3.40
C ARG A 49 8.14 13.22 2.77
N ALA A 50 8.10 14.48 3.15
CA ALA A 50 7.09 15.43 2.70
C ALA A 50 7.07 15.55 1.17
N TRP A 51 5.88 15.55 0.58
CA TRP A 51 5.71 15.83 -0.83
C TRP A 51 5.97 17.30 -1.14
N LYS A 52 6.49 17.56 -2.34
CA LYS A 52 6.63 18.92 -2.84
C LYS A 52 5.27 19.64 -2.84
N GLU A 53 5.26 20.88 -2.32
CA GLU A 53 4.05 21.70 -2.23
C GLU A 53 3.43 21.94 -3.61
N VAL A 54 2.12 22.12 -3.63
CA VAL A 54 1.36 22.42 -4.85
C VAL A 54 1.32 23.90 -5.11
N LYS A 55 1.41 24.28 -6.38
CA LYS A 55 1.45 25.71 -6.78
C LYS A 55 0.18 26.47 -6.39
N ARG A 56 -0.99 25.82 -6.34
CA ARG A 56 -2.27 26.48 -6.03
C ARG A 56 -2.31 27.13 -4.65
N ARG A 57 -1.63 26.56 -3.64
CA ARG A 57 -1.62 27.10 -2.27
C ARG A 57 -0.86 28.42 -2.18
N PRO A 58 0.42 28.50 -2.61
CA PRO A 58 1.16 29.76 -2.62
C PRO A 58 0.54 30.82 -3.54
N GLN A 59 -0.20 30.42 -4.58
CA GLN A 59 -0.89 31.34 -5.48
C GLN A 59 -2.21 31.87 -4.92
N GLY A 60 -2.57 31.50 -3.68
CA GLY A 60 -3.73 32.03 -2.99
C GLY A 60 -5.07 31.46 -3.47
N ALA A 61 -5.10 30.22 -3.92
CA ALA A 61 -6.35 29.55 -4.24
C ALA A 61 -7.30 29.56 -3.05
N LYS A 62 -8.57 29.91 -3.30
CA LYS A 62 -9.61 30.05 -2.27
C LYS A 62 -10.55 28.83 -2.24
N GLY A 63 -11.29 28.70 -1.13
CA GLY A 63 -12.29 27.65 -0.96
C GLY A 63 -11.67 26.26 -0.93
N ALA A 64 -12.40 25.26 -1.46
CA ALA A 64 -12.01 23.86 -1.44
C ALA A 64 -10.65 23.63 -2.12
N ALA A 65 -10.32 24.34 -3.20
CA ALA A 65 -9.05 24.19 -3.89
C ALA A 65 -7.85 24.61 -3.01
N GLY A 66 -8.01 25.61 -2.16
CA GLY A 66 -6.96 26.11 -1.27
C GLY A 66 -6.64 25.16 -0.11
N ILE A 67 -7.64 24.45 0.40
CA ILE A 67 -7.49 23.55 1.57
C ILE A 67 -7.34 22.07 1.19
N ARG A 68 -7.60 21.73 -0.07
CA ARG A 68 -7.55 20.35 -0.53
C ARG A 68 -6.15 19.77 -0.36
N LYS A 69 -6.10 18.53 0.10
CA LYS A 69 -4.83 17.77 0.22
C LYS A 69 -4.18 17.53 -1.14
N ILE A 70 -2.86 17.40 -1.13
CA ILE A 70 -2.07 17.11 -2.33
C ILE A 70 -2.50 15.75 -2.91
N LEU A 71 -2.61 15.66 -4.22
CA LEU A 71 -2.99 14.47 -4.99
C LEU A 71 -4.40 13.94 -4.71
N THR A 72 -5.24 14.66 -3.97
CA THR A 72 -6.59 14.16 -3.71
C THR A 72 -7.60 14.58 -4.78
N GLY A 73 -7.37 15.69 -5.47
CA GLY A 73 -8.33 16.22 -6.44
C GLY A 73 -9.71 16.42 -5.81
N PRO A 74 -10.74 16.76 -6.60
CA PRO A 74 -12.11 16.90 -6.09
C PRO A 74 -12.72 15.57 -5.62
N THR A 75 -12.26 14.46 -6.16
CA THR A 75 -12.88 13.13 -6.00
C THR A 75 -12.07 12.17 -5.14
N GLY A 76 -10.78 12.41 -4.92
CA GLY A 76 -9.88 11.48 -4.23
C GLY A 76 -9.62 10.19 -5.02
N ASN A 77 -9.81 10.21 -6.34
CA ASN A 77 -9.73 9.01 -7.17
C ASN A 77 -8.38 8.30 -7.10
N LEU A 78 -7.29 9.06 -7.08
CA LEU A 78 -5.94 8.46 -7.07
C LEU A 78 -5.72 7.60 -5.81
N GLY A 79 -6.04 8.12 -4.63
CA GLY A 79 -5.94 7.35 -3.40
C GLY A 79 -6.88 6.14 -3.38
N ARG A 80 -8.10 6.28 -3.89
CA ARG A 80 -9.06 5.19 -3.96
C ARG A 80 -8.70 4.12 -4.99
N SER A 81 -7.90 4.46 -6.00
CA SER A 81 -7.48 3.52 -7.02
C SER A 81 -6.46 2.49 -6.54
N ILE A 82 -5.88 2.69 -5.37
CA ILE A 82 -4.89 1.76 -4.82
C ILE A 82 -5.60 0.47 -4.40
N GLN A 83 -5.18 -0.63 -5.00
CA GLN A 83 -5.78 -1.96 -4.80
C GLN A 83 -4.70 -3.00 -4.53
N SER A 84 -5.09 -4.06 -3.81
CA SER A 84 -4.26 -5.25 -3.66
C SER A 84 -4.79 -6.39 -4.50
N ILE A 85 -3.89 -7.11 -5.13
CA ILE A 85 -4.18 -8.32 -5.91
C ILE A 85 -3.46 -9.47 -5.23
N PRO A 86 -4.14 -10.17 -4.28
CA PRO A 86 -3.54 -11.32 -3.62
C PRO A 86 -3.51 -12.53 -4.53
N ARG A 87 -2.44 -13.31 -4.41
CA ARG A 87 -2.24 -14.58 -5.09
C ARG A 87 -1.70 -15.60 -4.10
N ASP A 88 -1.52 -16.82 -4.54
CA ASP A 88 -0.90 -17.85 -3.73
C ASP A 88 0.54 -17.45 -3.35
N GLY A 89 0.73 -17.18 -2.06
CA GLY A 89 2.04 -16.82 -1.51
C GLY A 89 2.53 -15.42 -1.84
N SER A 90 1.72 -14.56 -2.47
CA SER A 90 2.13 -13.20 -2.85
C SER A 90 0.97 -12.22 -2.90
N VAL A 91 1.29 -10.94 -2.90
CA VAL A 91 0.32 -9.88 -3.14
C VAL A 91 0.98 -8.75 -3.92
N THR A 92 0.27 -8.21 -4.89
CA THR A 92 0.69 -7.05 -5.67
C THR A 92 -0.19 -5.86 -5.33
N ILE A 93 0.42 -4.70 -5.13
CA ILE A 93 -0.30 -3.44 -4.92
C ILE A 93 -0.22 -2.63 -6.22
N VAL A 94 -1.36 -2.20 -6.71
CA VAL A 94 -1.48 -1.49 -7.99
C VAL A 94 -2.39 -0.28 -7.88
N SER A 95 -2.21 0.65 -8.81
CA SER A 95 -3.19 1.67 -9.17
C SER A 95 -3.45 1.57 -10.66
N ASP A 96 -4.72 1.46 -11.04
CA ASP A 96 -5.14 1.29 -12.44
C ASP A 96 -5.37 2.60 -13.19
N LEU A 97 -5.20 3.74 -12.53
CA LEU A 97 -5.37 5.04 -13.18
C LEU A 97 -4.20 5.36 -14.10
N PRO A 98 -4.48 5.85 -15.33
CA PRO A 98 -3.42 6.10 -16.32
C PRO A 98 -2.37 7.11 -15.89
N TYR A 99 -2.71 8.04 -14.99
CA TYR A 99 -1.81 9.08 -14.51
C TYR A 99 -1.07 8.73 -13.22
N SER A 100 -1.29 7.53 -12.67
CA SER A 100 -0.67 7.11 -11.39
C SER A 100 0.84 7.10 -11.43
N SER A 101 1.43 6.52 -12.47
CA SER A 101 2.89 6.45 -12.61
C SER A 101 3.53 7.82 -12.73
N ALA A 102 2.89 8.73 -13.47
CA ALA A 102 3.39 10.10 -13.64
C ALA A 102 3.51 10.84 -12.30
N HIS A 103 2.56 10.65 -11.38
CA HIS A 103 2.62 11.24 -10.04
C HIS A 103 3.57 10.48 -9.13
N ASN A 104 3.55 9.15 -9.18
CA ASN A 104 4.38 8.32 -8.33
C ASN A 104 5.89 8.48 -8.62
N GLU A 105 6.24 8.61 -9.87
CA GLU A 105 7.63 8.65 -10.34
C GLU A 105 8.10 10.05 -10.77
N GLY A 106 7.14 10.94 -11.07
CA GLY A 106 7.41 12.21 -11.71
C GLY A 106 7.66 12.04 -13.21
N THR A 107 7.50 13.12 -13.95
CA THR A 107 7.76 13.11 -15.39
C THR A 107 8.02 14.52 -15.89
N THR A 108 8.75 14.65 -17.01
CA THR A 108 8.93 15.90 -17.74
C THR A 108 8.12 15.94 -19.02
N ASN A 109 7.40 14.87 -19.36
CA ASN A 109 6.76 14.64 -20.66
C ASN A 109 5.24 14.50 -20.58
N ALA A 110 4.59 15.08 -19.55
CA ALA A 110 3.15 15.02 -19.40
C ALA A 110 2.42 15.97 -20.35
N GLY A 111 1.10 15.74 -20.49
CA GLY A 111 0.22 16.55 -21.31
C GLY A 111 0.28 16.21 -22.81
N ARG A 112 -0.61 16.80 -23.57
CA ARG A 112 -0.71 16.55 -25.02
C ARG A 112 0.57 16.89 -25.79
N SER A 113 1.25 17.96 -25.37
CA SER A 113 2.48 18.43 -26.02
C SER A 113 3.75 17.77 -25.47
N HIS A 114 3.63 16.83 -24.53
CA HIS A 114 4.74 16.12 -23.90
C HIS A 114 5.81 17.05 -23.30
N ASN A 115 5.39 18.21 -22.77
CA ASN A 115 6.28 19.23 -22.21
C ASN A 115 5.91 19.68 -20.80
N VAL A 116 4.90 19.06 -20.19
CA VAL A 116 4.48 19.39 -18.82
C VAL A 116 5.30 18.59 -17.82
N ARG A 117 5.87 19.29 -16.84
CA ARG A 117 6.62 18.69 -15.75
C ARG A 117 5.70 18.38 -14.57
N ILE A 118 5.66 17.12 -14.16
CA ILE A 118 4.98 16.68 -12.94
C ILE A 118 6.06 16.27 -11.92
N PRO A 119 6.14 16.93 -10.76
CA PRO A 119 7.11 16.54 -9.74
C PRO A 119 6.76 15.19 -9.15
N GLN A 120 7.77 14.42 -8.77
CA GLN A 120 7.55 13.16 -8.08
C GLN A 120 6.89 13.39 -6.73
N ARG A 121 5.77 12.70 -6.52
CA ARG A 121 5.10 12.57 -5.22
C ARG A 121 4.76 11.11 -5.03
N GLN A 122 5.76 10.36 -4.59
CA GLN A 122 5.66 8.91 -4.43
C GLN A 122 4.60 8.56 -3.40
N PHE A 123 3.72 7.62 -3.72
CA PHE A 123 2.69 7.11 -2.82
C PHE A 123 2.65 5.59 -2.73
N ILE A 124 3.24 4.89 -3.68
CA ILE A 124 3.47 3.43 -3.69
C ILE A 124 4.95 3.16 -3.89
N GLY A 125 5.50 2.24 -3.12
CA GLY A 125 6.88 1.82 -3.25
C GLY A 125 7.41 1.18 -1.98
N GLU A 126 8.68 0.85 -2.00
CA GLU A 126 9.37 0.28 -0.84
C GLU A 126 9.63 1.34 0.23
N ALA A 127 9.46 0.95 1.48
CA ALA A 127 9.80 1.77 2.63
C ALA A 127 10.12 0.90 3.84
N PRO A 128 11.12 1.27 4.66
CA PRO A 128 11.44 0.52 5.87
C PRO A 128 10.26 0.36 6.83
N GLN A 129 9.42 1.39 6.95
CA GLN A 129 8.24 1.36 7.80
C GLN A 129 7.20 0.34 7.31
N LEU A 130 7.03 0.22 6.00
CA LEU A 130 6.15 -0.78 5.40
C LEU A 130 6.69 -2.19 5.63
N THR A 131 7.98 -2.41 5.36
CA THR A 131 8.65 -3.70 5.58
C THR A 131 8.52 -4.15 7.03
N ALA A 132 8.77 -3.26 8.00
CA ALA A 132 8.63 -3.57 9.42
C ALA A 132 7.19 -3.93 9.79
N ALA A 133 6.20 -3.23 9.27
CA ALA A 133 4.79 -3.51 9.51
C ALA A 133 4.37 -4.87 8.92
N ILE A 134 4.86 -5.21 7.73
CA ILE A 134 4.60 -6.49 7.08
C ILE A 134 5.23 -7.63 7.87
N GLU A 135 6.48 -7.50 8.28
CA GLU A 135 7.19 -8.51 9.09
C GLU A 135 6.46 -8.75 10.40
N LYS A 136 6.03 -7.70 11.09
CA LYS A 136 5.24 -7.81 12.32
C LYS A 136 3.93 -8.55 12.06
N LYS A 137 3.23 -8.23 10.97
CA LYS A 137 1.97 -8.88 10.60
C LYS A 137 2.17 -10.37 10.35
N ILE A 138 3.22 -10.75 9.63
CA ILE A 138 3.57 -12.15 9.37
C ILE A 138 3.83 -12.87 10.68
N THR A 139 4.65 -12.32 11.57
CA THR A 139 4.96 -12.90 12.87
C THR A 139 3.73 -13.10 13.71
N ASP A 140 2.87 -12.08 13.82
CA ASP A 140 1.66 -12.13 14.63
C ASP A 140 0.68 -13.20 14.11
N GLU A 141 0.49 -13.30 12.81
CA GLU A 141 -0.45 -14.27 12.21
C GLU A 141 0.07 -15.71 12.28
N ILE A 142 1.37 -15.92 12.09
CA ILE A 142 1.97 -17.25 12.27
C ILE A 142 1.88 -17.69 13.73
N SER A 143 2.17 -16.78 14.67
CA SER A 143 2.06 -17.07 16.11
C SER A 143 0.62 -17.45 16.49
N LYS A 144 -0.39 -16.77 15.96
CA LYS A 144 -1.79 -17.13 16.18
C LYS A 144 -2.12 -18.53 15.62
N ALA A 145 -1.59 -18.88 14.46
CA ALA A 145 -1.81 -20.19 13.86
C ALA A 145 -1.16 -21.31 14.68
N LEU A 146 0.01 -21.06 15.26
CA LEU A 146 0.72 -22.04 16.10
C LEU A 146 0.09 -22.24 17.49
N ASN A 147 -0.63 -21.24 17.99
CA ASN A 147 -1.24 -21.26 19.32
C ASN A 147 -2.70 -21.73 19.32
N ARG A 148 -3.14 -22.36 18.28
CA ARG A 148 -4.50 -22.96 18.18
C ARG A 148 -4.58 -24.35 18.80
#